data_503c3bea797b11ad63109f94d086cddf
#
_entry.id   503c3bea797b11ad63109f94d086cddf
#
_cell.length_a   1.000
_cell.length_b   1.000
_cell.length_c   1.000
_cell.angle_alpha   90.00
_cell.angle_beta   90.00
_cell.angle_gamma   90.00
#
_symmetry.space_group_name_H-M   'P 1'
#
loop_
_entity.id
_entity.type
_entity.pdbx_description
1 polymer ?
#
loop_
_entity_poly.entity_id
_entity_poly.type
_entity_poly.pdbx_seq_one_letter_code
_entity_poly.pdbx_strand_id
1 'polypeptide(L)'
;MEQITLGQIAVAIGFIVALISGCKYILSDMKKILDKAFEPTNKKIDALETNLKKEISKSDLNATKNYLVACLNDIEHGQKLEGVAKERFFEQLKHYQALGGNGYIEHEVDKIKKEGKI
;
A
#
# COMPACT_ATOMS: atom_id res chain seq x y z
N MET A 1 -58.63 34.12 8.31
CA MET A 1 -57.53 33.23 8.69
C MET A 1 -58.04 32.15 9.61
N GLU A 2 -57.95 30.92 9.20
CA GLU A 2 -58.24 29.79 10.10
C GLU A 2 -57.16 29.71 11.18
N GLN A 3 -57.60 29.63 12.44
CA GLN A 3 -56.68 29.42 13.53
C GLN A 3 -56.24 27.94 13.58
N ILE A 4 -54.93 27.74 13.56
CA ILE A 4 -54.37 26.42 13.70
C ILE A 4 -54.54 25.96 15.16
N THR A 5 -55.22 24.85 15.37
CA THR A 5 -55.43 24.29 16.72
C THR A 5 -54.16 23.54 17.20
N LEU A 6 -54.04 23.45 18.53
CA LEU A 6 -52.95 22.64 19.15
C LEU A 6 -52.99 21.19 18.69
N GLY A 7 -54.18 20.62 18.45
CA GLY A 7 -54.31 19.28 17.92
C GLY A 7 -53.73 19.13 16.49
N GLN A 8 -53.93 20.12 15.65
CA GLN A 8 -53.38 20.13 14.28
C GLN A 8 -51.85 20.24 14.31
N ILE A 9 -51.29 21.05 15.22
CA ILE A 9 -49.87 21.17 15.41
C ILE A 9 -49.27 19.84 15.86
N ALA A 10 -49.92 19.18 16.85
CA ALA A 10 -49.44 17.87 17.36
C ALA A 10 -49.46 16.78 16.28
N VAL A 11 -50.51 16.76 15.45
CA VAL A 11 -50.57 15.82 14.30
C VAL A 11 -49.46 16.10 13.27
N ALA A 12 -49.21 17.37 12.95
CA ALA A 12 -48.14 17.75 12.02
C ALA A 12 -46.76 17.38 12.54
N ILE A 13 -46.46 17.61 13.82
CA ILE A 13 -45.21 17.23 14.45
C ILE A 13 -45.06 15.70 14.46
N GLY A 14 -46.10 14.96 14.81
CA GLY A 14 -46.09 13.49 14.78
C GLY A 14 -45.81 12.94 13.38
N PHE A 15 -46.41 13.55 12.35
CA PHE A 15 -46.18 13.18 10.96
C PHE A 15 -44.74 13.44 10.51
N ILE A 16 -44.16 14.58 10.86
CA ILE A 16 -42.75 14.92 10.59
C ILE A 16 -41.80 13.93 11.27
N VAL A 17 -42.03 13.62 12.57
CA VAL A 17 -41.23 12.64 13.31
C VAL A 17 -41.30 11.27 12.65
N ALA A 18 -42.48 10.83 12.23
CA ALA A 18 -42.67 9.55 11.52
C ALA A 18 -41.91 9.51 10.19
N LEU A 19 -41.94 10.62 9.42
CA LEU A 19 -41.19 10.74 8.16
C LEU A 19 -39.66 10.64 8.39
N ILE A 20 -39.14 11.37 9.39
CA ILE A 20 -37.74 11.36 9.72
C ILE A 20 -37.29 9.95 10.15
N SER A 21 -38.06 9.28 11.00
CA SER A 21 -37.78 7.92 11.45
C SER A 21 -37.82 6.92 10.30
N GLY A 22 -38.81 7.04 9.41
CA GLY A 22 -38.92 6.23 8.19
C GLY A 22 -37.73 6.43 7.24
N CYS A 23 -37.32 7.68 7.02
CA CYS A 23 -36.14 8.01 6.20
C CYS A 23 -34.85 7.41 6.79
N LYS A 24 -34.64 7.52 8.09
CA LYS A 24 -33.48 6.89 8.75
C LYS A 24 -33.46 5.38 8.59
N TYR A 25 -34.60 4.74 8.70
CA TYR A 25 -34.73 3.30 8.53
C TYR A 25 -34.40 2.87 7.09
N ILE A 26 -34.98 3.58 6.11
CA ILE A 26 -34.71 3.33 4.68
C ILE A 26 -33.23 3.53 4.36
N LEU A 27 -32.61 4.61 4.85
CA LEU A 27 -31.19 4.89 4.63
C LEU A 27 -30.30 3.80 5.25
N SER A 28 -30.65 3.31 6.44
CA SER A 28 -29.93 2.20 7.09
C SER A 28 -30.02 0.90 6.26
N ASP A 29 -31.19 0.57 5.73
CA ASP A 29 -31.38 -0.60 4.89
C ASP A 29 -30.66 -0.45 3.53
N MET A 30 -30.74 0.73 2.92
CA MET A 30 -29.98 1.01 1.69
C MET A 30 -28.47 0.86 1.91
N LYS A 31 -27.95 1.35 3.03
CA LYS A 31 -26.54 1.19 3.38
C LYS A 31 -26.15 -0.28 3.49
N LYS A 32 -26.96 -1.09 4.17
CA LYS A 32 -26.72 -2.55 4.28
C LYS A 32 -26.72 -3.24 2.91
N ILE A 33 -27.66 -2.88 2.03
CA ILE A 33 -27.75 -3.43 0.67
C ILE A 33 -26.53 -3.02 -0.15
N LEU A 34 -26.12 -1.75 -0.08
CA LEU A 34 -24.92 -1.25 -0.77
C LEU A 34 -23.65 -1.93 -0.25
N ASP A 35 -23.47 -2.06 1.05
CA ASP A 35 -22.33 -2.74 1.65
C ASP A 35 -22.23 -4.20 1.19
N LYS A 36 -23.35 -4.92 1.14
CA LYS A 36 -23.42 -6.29 0.59
C LYS A 36 -23.11 -6.35 -0.90
N ALA A 37 -23.63 -5.39 -1.68
CA ALA A 37 -23.41 -5.35 -3.13
C ALA A 37 -21.94 -5.05 -3.47
N PHE A 38 -21.27 -4.20 -2.68
CA PHE A 38 -19.88 -3.82 -2.89
C PHE A 38 -18.85 -4.76 -2.22
N GLU A 39 -19.26 -5.61 -1.29
CA GLU A 39 -18.36 -6.54 -0.60
C GLU A 39 -17.51 -7.41 -1.54
N PRO A 40 -18.07 -8.07 -2.58
CA PRO A 40 -17.25 -8.83 -3.53
C PRO A 40 -16.26 -7.95 -4.30
N THR A 41 -16.66 -6.72 -4.65
CA THR A 41 -15.81 -5.76 -5.34
C THR A 41 -14.66 -5.30 -4.45
N ASN A 42 -14.94 -4.98 -3.19
CA ASN A 42 -13.94 -4.59 -2.20
C ASN A 42 -12.92 -5.72 -1.97
N LYS A 43 -13.37 -6.97 -1.87
CA LYS A 43 -12.48 -8.14 -1.77
C LYS A 43 -11.58 -8.29 -2.98
N LYS A 44 -12.09 -8.05 -4.19
CA LYS A 44 -11.29 -8.06 -5.42
C LYS A 44 -10.26 -6.93 -5.44
N ILE A 45 -10.64 -5.74 -5.01
CA ILE A 45 -9.72 -4.59 -4.90
C ILE A 45 -8.59 -4.88 -3.92
N ASP A 46 -8.89 -5.42 -2.74
CA ASP A 46 -7.89 -5.79 -1.74
C ASP A 46 -6.94 -6.86 -2.25
N ALA A 47 -7.46 -7.87 -2.97
CA ALA A 47 -6.65 -8.91 -3.59
C ALA A 47 -5.73 -8.35 -4.68
N LEU A 48 -6.24 -7.45 -5.53
CA LEU A 48 -5.47 -6.77 -6.57
C LEU A 48 -4.39 -5.88 -5.96
N GLU A 49 -4.69 -5.13 -4.91
CA GLU A 49 -3.71 -4.30 -4.20
C GLU A 49 -2.59 -5.15 -3.61
N THR A 50 -2.94 -6.25 -2.96
CA THR A 50 -1.97 -7.18 -2.37
C THR A 50 -1.06 -7.80 -3.45
N ASN A 51 -1.64 -8.25 -4.56
CA ASN A 51 -0.88 -8.80 -5.68
C ASN A 51 0.02 -7.75 -6.32
N LEU A 52 -0.47 -6.52 -6.50
CA LEU A 52 0.29 -5.42 -7.06
C LEU A 52 1.49 -5.05 -6.18
N LYS A 53 1.29 -4.94 -4.87
CA LYS A 53 2.38 -4.70 -3.90
C LYS A 53 3.45 -5.80 -3.98
N LYS A 54 3.03 -7.05 -4.09
CA LYS A 54 3.92 -8.21 -4.22
C LYS A 54 4.75 -8.15 -5.51
N GLU A 55 4.12 -7.84 -6.63
CA GLU A 55 4.80 -7.72 -7.92
C GLU A 55 5.77 -6.51 -7.97
N ILE A 56 5.38 -5.37 -7.38
CA ILE A 56 6.25 -4.20 -7.25
C ILE A 56 7.48 -4.54 -6.40
N SER A 57 7.31 -5.19 -5.25
CA SER A 57 8.43 -5.60 -4.39
C SER A 57 9.37 -6.56 -5.09
N LYS A 58 8.83 -7.51 -5.85
CA LYS A 58 9.61 -8.47 -6.63
C LYS A 58 10.40 -7.79 -7.74
N SER A 59 9.77 -6.85 -8.45
CA SER A 59 10.41 -6.06 -9.50
C SER A 59 11.53 -5.18 -8.93
N ASP A 60 11.30 -4.53 -7.81
CA ASP A 60 12.28 -3.70 -7.10
C ASP A 60 13.46 -4.54 -6.60
N LEU A 61 13.19 -5.71 -6.02
CA LEU A 61 14.23 -6.66 -5.60
C LEU A 61 15.11 -7.08 -6.78
N ASN A 62 14.53 -7.42 -7.92
CA ASN A 62 15.26 -7.82 -9.11
C ASN A 62 16.09 -6.66 -9.70
N ALA A 63 15.54 -5.46 -9.77
CA ALA A 63 16.26 -4.28 -10.25
C ALA A 63 17.44 -3.94 -9.35
N THR A 64 17.24 -3.98 -8.04
CA THR A 64 18.29 -3.72 -7.04
C THR A 64 19.38 -4.81 -7.11
N LYS A 65 19.01 -6.07 -7.24
CA LYS A 65 19.92 -7.18 -7.42
C LYS A 65 20.78 -7.00 -8.68
N ASN A 66 20.17 -6.66 -9.80
CA ASN A 66 20.90 -6.46 -11.06
C ASN A 66 21.90 -5.31 -10.96
N TYR A 67 21.52 -4.22 -10.29
CA TYR A 67 22.43 -3.11 -10.03
C TYR A 67 23.64 -3.54 -9.19
N LEU A 68 23.41 -4.26 -8.09
CA LEU A 68 24.47 -4.73 -7.21
C LEU A 68 25.40 -5.74 -7.90
N VAL A 69 24.84 -6.66 -8.68
CA VAL A 69 25.62 -7.63 -9.48
C VAL A 69 26.50 -6.91 -10.49
N ALA A 70 25.98 -5.90 -11.17
CA ALA A 70 26.77 -5.10 -12.11
C ALA A 70 27.93 -4.37 -11.42
N CYS A 71 27.68 -3.76 -10.26
CA CYS A 71 28.71 -3.10 -9.46
C CYS A 71 29.79 -4.09 -8.98
N LEU A 72 29.37 -5.26 -8.49
CA LEU A 72 30.30 -6.32 -8.05
C LEU A 72 31.17 -6.81 -9.20
N ASN A 73 30.58 -7.01 -10.36
CA ASN A 73 31.30 -7.40 -11.58
C ASN A 73 32.35 -6.36 -12.00
N ASP A 74 31.98 -5.08 -11.97
CA ASP A 74 32.89 -3.97 -12.24
C ASP A 74 34.08 -3.94 -11.27
N ILE A 75 33.82 -4.16 -9.98
CA ILE A 75 34.85 -4.22 -8.94
C ILE A 75 35.78 -5.41 -9.16
N GLU A 76 35.26 -6.57 -9.54
CA GLU A 76 36.08 -7.75 -9.84
C GLU A 76 36.99 -7.53 -11.07
N HIS A 77 36.55 -6.72 -12.04
CA HIS A 77 37.34 -6.32 -13.20
C HIS A 77 38.28 -5.13 -12.96
N GLY A 78 38.46 -4.74 -11.70
CA GLY A 78 39.44 -3.74 -11.28
C GLY A 78 38.93 -2.30 -11.26
N GLN A 79 37.65 -2.07 -11.43
CA GLN A 79 37.07 -0.73 -11.23
C GLN A 79 36.98 -0.43 -9.73
N LYS A 80 37.34 0.78 -9.35
CA LYS A 80 37.23 1.24 -7.97
C LYS A 80 35.93 1.98 -7.78
N LEU A 81 35.22 1.63 -6.72
CA LEU A 81 34.00 2.30 -6.29
C LEU A 81 34.37 3.37 -5.24
N GLU A 82 34.26 4.63 -5.59
CA GLU A 82 34.65 5.77 -4.74
C GLU A 82 33.56 6.84 -4.70
N GLY A 83 33.57 7.64 -3.64
CA GLY A 83 32.68 8.78 -3.48
C GLY A 83 31.19 8.43 -3.51
N VAL A 84 30.43 9.19 -4.28
CA VAL A 84 28.97 9.04 -4.40
C VAL A 84 28.57 7.64 -4.91
N ALA A 85 29.34 7.05 -5.81
CA ALA A 85 29.10 5.71 -6.32
C ALA A 85 29.18 4.64 -5.23
N LYS A 86 30.13 4.80 -4.31
CA LYS A 86 30.30 3.90 -3.15
C LYS A 86 29.14 4.06 -2.16
N GLU A 87 28.73 5.28 -1.86
CA GLU A 87 27.57 5.55 -1.00
C GLU A 87 26.30 4.93 -1.60
N ARG A 88 26.04 5.15 -2.88
CA ARG A 88 24.90 4.58 -3.60
C ARG A 88 24.91 3.06 -3.57
N PHE A 89 26.06 2.43 -3.74
CA PHE A 89 26.18 0.97 -3.65
C PHE A 89 25.71 0.46 -2.28
N PHE A 90 26.18 1.06 -1.18
CA PHE A 90 25.78 0.64 0.15
C PHE A 90 24.33 0.97 0.50
N GLU A 91 23.78 2.06 -0.01
CA GLU A 91 22.34 2.35 0.09
C GLU A 91 21.50 1.29 -0.61
N GLN A 92 21.89 0.91 -1.83
CA GLN A 92 21.21 -0.14 -2.58
C GLN A 92 21.35 -1.52 -1.92
N LEU A 93 22.49 -1.79 -1.29
CA LEU A 93 22.69 -3.01 -0.51
C LEU A 93 21.73 -3.09 0.68
N LYS A 94 21.56 -1.99 1.43
CA LYS A 94 20.59 -1.91 2.53
C LYS A 94 19.16 -2.11 2.02
N HIS A 95 18.83 -1.48 0.89
CA HIS A 95 17.52 -1.64 0.26
C HIS A 95 17.25 -3.08 -0.15
N TYR A 96 18.23 -3.73 -0.76
CA TYR A 96 18.16 -5.15 -1.12
C TYR A 96 17.91 -6.06 0.10
N GLN A 97 18.62 -5.82 1.20
CA GLN A 97 18.43 -6.54 2.45
C GLN A 97 17.02 -6.31 3.03
N ALA A 98 16.53 -5.07 3.02
CA ALA A 98 15.20 -4.71 3.48
C ALA A 98 14.08 -5.37 2.65
N LEU A 99 14.31 -5.61 1.36
CA LEU A 99 13.40 -6.34 0.48
C LEU A 99 13.45 -7.87 0.64
N GLY A 100 14.29 -8.38 1.53
CA GLY A 100 14.45 -9.81 1.76
C GLY A 100 15.35 -10.50 0.75
N GLY A 101 16.34 -9.81 0.22
CA GLY A 101 17.34 -10.37 -0.70
C GLY A 101 18.11 -11.55 -0.08
N ASN A 102 18.58 -12.46 -0.92
CA ASN A 102 19.33 -13.64 -0.47
C ASN A 102 20.78 -13.30 -0.08
N GLY A 103 21.43 -14.23 0.64
CA GLY A 103 22.78 -14.05 1.17
C GLY A 103 23.91 -14.07 0.11
N TYR A 104 23.61 -14.35 -1.16
CA TYR A 104 24.63 -14.40 -2.21
C TYR A 104 25.33 -13.04 -2.40
N ILE A 105 24.56 -11.96 -2.51
CA ILE A 105 25.11 -10.61 -2.65
C ILE A 105 25.93 -10.21 -1.42
N GLU A 106 25.46 -10.54 -0.22
CA GLU A 106 26.20 -10.27 1.03
C GLU A 106 27.54 -11.01 1.06
N HIS A 107 27.54 -12.26 0.65
CA HIS A 107 28.74 -13.08 0.57
C HIS A 107 29.76 -12.47 -0.40
N GLU A 108 29.34 -12.05 -1.58
CA GLU A 108 30.22 -11.41 -2.57
C GLU A 108 30.74 -10.06 -2.07
N VAL A 109 29.92 -9.28 -1.39
CA VAL A 109 30.35 -8.02 -0.75
C VAL A 109 31.41 -8.26 0.32
N ASP A 110 31.21 -9.27 1.17
CA ASP A 110 32.19 -9.62 2.20
C ASP A 110 33.52 -10.10 1.61
N LYS A 111 33.45 -10.84 0.50
CA LYS A 111 34.65 -11.27 -0.24
C LYS A 111 35.45 -10.08 -0.73
N ILE A 112 34.81 -9.13 -1.42
CA ILE A 112 35.51 -7.94 -1.96
C ILE A 112 36.04 -7.02 -0.85
N LYS A 113 35.35 -6.94 0.29
CA LYS A 113 35.87 -6.23 1.48
C LYS A 113 37.12 -6.88 2.02
N LYS A 114 37.15 -8.22 2.16
CA LYS A 114 38.32 -8.96 2.63
C LYS A 114 39.51 -8.86 1.68
N GLU A 115 39.23 -8.73 0.39
CA GLU A 115 40.26 -8.54 -0.66
C GLU A 115 40.74 -7.07 -0.76
N GLY A 116 40.16 -6.18 0.02
CA GLY A 116 40.51 -4.75 0.00
C GLY A 116 40.08 -4.00 -1.28
N LYS A 117 39.13 -4.55 -2.02
CA LYS A 117 38.64 -3.97 -3.27
C LYS A 117 37.58 -2.88 -3.07
N ILE A 118 37.05 -2.79 -1.86
CA ILE A 118 36.03 -1.80 -1.51
C ILE A 118 36.23 -1.29 -0.07
#